data_5e82e87e9ac41c7aa86f9ebf291727db
#
_entry.id   5e82e87e9ac41c7aa86f9ebf291727db
#
_cell.length_a   1.000
_cell.length_b   1.000
_cell.length_c   1.000
_cell.angle_alpha   90.00
_cell.angle_beta   90.00
_cell.angle_gamma   90.00
#
_symmetry.space_group_name_H-M   'P 1'
#
loop_
_entity.id
_entity.type
_entity.pdbx_description
1 polymer ?
#
loop_
_entity_poly.entity_id
_entity_poly.type
_entity_poly.pdbx_seq_one_letter_code
_entity_poly.pdbx_strand_id
1 'polypeptide(L)'
;YFSDFYFHPGASPTIRLQWKDKYSSTVYGPSDLSDGTLRFIALTTLFMQPTLPGSIIIDEPELGLHPFAIQKLAGMIKSVAAKGTQVIIATQSTDLVSLFEPQDVITVNQVNGETTLRRLSHTELSMWLDEYTLGDLWKQNIIKGGQPK
;
A
#
# COMPACT_ATOMS: atom_id res chain seq x y z
N TYR A 1 -19.45 -2.45 2.58
CA TYR A 1 -20.16 -1.95 1.40
C TYR A 1 -20.67 -3.08 0.52
N PHE A 2 -19.96 -4.21 0.40
CA PHE A 2 -20.36 -5.32 -0.46
C PHE A 2 -21.12 -6.38 0.34
N SER A 3 -22.14 -6.98 -0.29
CA SER A 3 -22.74 -8.21 0.23
C SER A 3 -22.08 -9.43 -0.40
N ASP A 4 -21.78 -9.38 -1.69
CA ASP A 4 -21.14 -10.48 -2.43
C ASP A 4 -20.58 -10.03 -3.78
N PHE A 5 -19.64 -10.82 -4.33
CA PHE A 5 -19.11 -10.68 -5.67
C PHE A 5 -19.73 -11.72 -6.60
N TYR A 6 -20.05 -11.31 -7.83
CA TYR A 6 -20.60 -12.17 -8.87
C TYR A 6 -19.63 -12.22 -10.06
N PHE A 7 -19.38 -13.43 -10.54
CA PHE A 7 -18.56 -13.67 -11.70
C PHE A 7 -19.44 -14.27 -12.80
N HIS A 8 -19.82 -13.48 -13.78
CA HIS A 8 -20.57 -13.98 -14.92
C HIS A 8 -19.61 -14.42 -16.03
N PRO A 9 -19.66 -15.70 -16.45
CA PRO A 9 -19.05 -16.12 -17.70
C PRO A 9 -19.84 -15.43 -18.84
N GLY A 10 -19.16 -14.56 -19.57
CA GLY A 10 -19.73 -13.96 -20.78
C GLY A 10 -19.81 -14.96 -21.93
N ALA A 11 -20.45 -14.59 -23.04
CA ALA A 11 -20.46 -15.34 -24.30
C ALA A 11 -19.04 -15.43 -24.94
N SER A 12 -18.07 -14.73 -24.44
CA SER A 12 -16.63 -14.76 -24.73
C SER A 12 -15.89 -15.33 -23.51
N PRO A 13 -14.63 -15.83 -23.62
CA PRO A 13 -13.85 -16.35 -22.50
C PRO A 13 -13.46 -15.29 -21.44
N THR A 14 -14.20 -14.19 -21.37
CA THR A 14 -14.01 -13.11 -20.39
C THR A 14 -14.94 -13.29 -19.20
N ILE A 15 -14.39 -13.18 -18.01
CA ILE A 15 -15.15 -13.13 -16.77
C ILE A 15 -15.36 -11.66 -16.39
N ARG A 16 -16.60 -11.25 -16.14
CA ARG A 16 -16.94 -9.92 -15.64
C ARG A 16 -17.08 -9.97 -14.12
N LEU A 17 -16.34 -9.10 -13.44
CA LEU A 17 -16.56 -8.83 -12.04
C LEU A 17 -17.81 -7.98 -11.88
N GLN A 18 -18.74 -8.43 -11.05
CA GLN A 18 -19.89 -7.67 -10.59
C GLN A 18 -20.00 -7.76 -9.08
N TRP A 19 -20.69 -6.82 -8.46
CA TRP A 19 -20.89 -6.83 -7.03
C TRP A 19 -22.31 -6.38 -6.67
N LYS A 20 -22.79 -6.85 -5.54
CA LYS A 20 -24.07 -6.47 -4.96
C LYS A 20 -23.87 -5.61 -3.73
N ASP A 21 -24.54 -4.47 -3.69
CA ASP A 21 -24.56 -3.62 -2.51
C ASP A 21 -25.27 -4.31 -1.35
N LYS A 22 -24.85 -3.99 -0.13
CA LYS A 22 -25.42 -4.58 1.11
C LYS A 22 -26.89 -4.14 1.31
N TYR A 23 -27.23 -2.96 0.83
CA TYR A 23 -28.53 -2.32 1.09
C TYR A 23 -29.42 -2.21 -0.16
N SER A 24 -28.98 -2.72 -1.29
CA SER A 24 -29.70 -2.67 -2.57
C SER A 24 -29.75 -4.04 -3.23
N SER A 25 -30.82 -4.28 -4.01
CA SER A 25 -30.89 -5.45 -4.89
C SER A 25 -30.16 -5.24 -6.22
N THR A 26 -29.65 -4.03 -6.46
CA THR A 26 -28.95 -3.67 -7.71
C THR A 26 -27.59 -4.37 -7.76
N VAL A 27 -27.25 -4.87 -8.94
CA VAL A 27 -25.93 -5.43 -9.26
C VAL A 27 -25.17 -4.40 -10.07
N TYR A 28 -23.97 -4.08 -9.60
CA TYR A 28 -23.10 -3.06 -10.17
C TYR A 28 -21.93 -3.70 -10.92
N GLY A 29 -21.40 -2.99 -11.91
CA GLY A 29 -20.18 -3.36 -12.63
C GLY A 29 -18.94 -2.65 -12.10
N PRO A 30 -17.74 -2.94 -12.66
CA PRO A 30 -16.49 -2.29 -12.24
C PRO A 30 -16.50 -0.77 -12.45
N SER A 31 -17.20 -0.28 -13.51
CA SER A 31 -17.34 1.14 -13.80
C SER A 31 -18.10 1.95 -12.74
N ASP A 32 -18.82 1.27 -11.87
CA ASP A 32 -19.60 1.89 -10.79
C ASP A 32 -18.78 2.00 -9.48
N LEU A 33 -17.53 1.51 -9.49
CA LEU A 33 -16.59 1.61 -8.38
C LEU A 33 -15.63 2.78 -8.60
N SER A 34 -15.21 3.40 -7.50
CA SER A 34 -14.11 4.37 -7.57
C SER A 34 -12.77 3.67 -7.86
N ASP A 35 -11.84 4.39 -8.49
CA ASP A 35 -10.50 3.87 -8.79
C ASP A 35 -9.79 3.36 -7.53
N GLY A 36 -9.92 4.07 -6.40
CA GLY A 36 -9.39 3.63 -5.12
C GLY A 36 -9.99 2.31 -4.65
N THR A 37 -11.30 2.11 -4.83
CA THR A 37 -11.96 0.84 -4.47
C THR A 37 -11.47 -0.30 -5.36
N LEU A 38 -11.39 -0.08 -6.68
CA LEU A 38 -10.87 -1.09 -7.62
C LEU A 38 -9.41 -1.45 -7.28
N ARG A 39 -8.58 -0.45 -7.01
CA ARG A 39 -7.19 -0.65 -6.59
C ARG A 39 -7.10 -1.45 -5.29
N PHE A 40 -7.92 -1.11 -4.30
CA PHE A 40 -7.93 -1.84 -3.04
C PHE A 40 -8.36 -3.31 -3.20
N ILE A 41 -9.35 -3.59 -4.05
CA ILE A 41 -9.77 -4.97 -4.40
C ILE A 41 -8.59 -5.71 -5.06
N ALA A 42 -7.92 -5.11 -6.03
CA ALA A 42 -6.79 -5.72 -6.72
C ALA A 42 -5.62 -6.03 -5.76
N LEU A 43 -5.26 -5.08 -4.88
CA LEU A 43 -4.22 -5.25 -3.87
C LEU A 43 -4.60 -6.33 -2.86
N THR A 44 -5.86 -6.33 -2.39
CA THR A 44 -6.35 -7.37 -1.49
C THR A 44 -6.26 -8.75 -2.15
N THR A 45 -6.67 -8.85 -3.41
CA THR A 45 -6.57 -10.11 -4.18
C THR A 45 -5.12 -10.56 -4.32
N LEU A 46 -4.18 -9.65 -4.59
CA LEU A 46 -2.76 -9.95 -4.67
C LEU A 46 -2.20 -10.48 -3.35
N PHE A 47 -2.48 -9.80 -2.24
CA PHE A 47 -1.93 -10.15 -0.92
C PHE A 47 -2.62 -11.35 -0.25
N MET A 48 -3.84 -11.69 -0.65
CA MET A 48 -4.61 -12.80 -0.08
C MET A 48 -4.58 -14.07 -0.94
N GLN A 49 -3.70 -14.17 -1.92
CA GLN A 49 -3.55 -15.39 -2.72
C GLN A 49 -3.15 -16.59 -1.84
N PRO A 50 -3.66 -17.79 -2.13
CA PRO A 50 -3.28 -19.01 -1.41
C PRO A 50 -1.78 -19.32 -1.49
N THR A 51 -1.18 -19.01 -2.64
CA THR A 51 0.27 -19.16 -2.89
C THR A 51 0.83 -17.82 -3.27
N LEU A 52 1.66 -17.25 -2.40
CA LEU A 52 2.30 -15.97 -2.63
C LEU A 52 3.59 -16.14 -3.46
N PRO A 53 3.92 -15.16 -4.33
CA PRO A 53 5.21 -15.14 -4.98
C PRO A 53 6.35 -14.89 -3.98
N GLY A 54 7.58 -15.21 -4.34
CA GLY A 54 8.75 -14.96 -3.50
C GLY A 54 9.02 -13.46 -3.27
N SER A 55 8.63 -12.61 -4.23
CA SER A 55 8.78 -11.16 -4.12
C SER A 55 7.60 -10.43 -4.75
N ILE A 56 7.21 -9.30 -4.15
CA ILE A 56 6.17 -8.38 -4.62
C ILE A 56 6.77 -6.98 -4.64
N ILE A 57 6.68 -6.30 -5.79
CA ILE A 57 7.17 -4.92 -5.96
C ILE A 57 6.00 -4.09 -6.45
N ILE A 58 5.69 -2.99 -5.74
CA ILE A 58 4.56 -2.12 -6.07
C ILE A 58 4.99 -0.66 -5.91
N ASP A 59 4.57 0.17 -6.87
CA ASP A 59 4.76 1.61 -6.84
C ASP A 59 3.44 2.30 -6.46
N GLU A 60 3.51 3.19 -5.46
CA GLU A 60 2.40 3.99 -4.92
C GLU A 60 1.09 3.21 -4.73
N PRO A 61 1.09 2.09 -3.96
CA PRO A 61 -0.11 1.28 -3.79
C PRO A 61 -1.25 2.00 -3.07
N GLU A 62 -0.94 3.03 -2.30
CA GLU A 62 -1.90 3.82 -1.51
C GLU A 62 -2.63 4.89 -2.33
N LEU A 63 -2.21 5.16 -3.57
CA LEU A 63 -2.77 6.24 -4.37
C LEU A 63 -4.29 6.08 -4.58
N GLY A 64 -5.03 7.13 -4.17
CA GLY A 64 -6.50 7.13 -4.24
C GLY A 64 -7.22 6.33 -3.16
N LEU A 65 -6.49 5.75 -2.21
CA LEU A 65 -7.08 5.04 -1.08
C LEU A 65 -7.48 5.98 0.05
N HIS A 66 -8.61 5.67 0.68
CA HIS A 66 -9.00 6.31 1.92
C HIS A 66 -8.03 5.92 3.06
N PRO A 67 -7.73 6.80 4.06
CA PRO A 67 -6.80 6.51 5.17
C PRO A 67 -7.05 5.17 5.87
N PHE A 68 -8.31 4.79 6.07
CA PHE A 68 -8.66 3.48 6.62
C PHE A 68 -8.19 2.31 5.74
N ALA A 69 -8.26 2.45 4.41
CA ALA A 69 -7.78 1.43 3.48
C ALA A 69 -6.24 1.34 3.48
N ILE A 70 -5.54 2.47 3.67
CA ILE A 70 -4.08 2.51 3.83
C ILE A 70 -3.64 1.71 5.06
N GLN A 71 -4.35 1.84 6.18
CA GLN A 71 -4.07 1.03 7.37
C GLN A 71 -4.25 -0.48 7.12
N LYS A 72 -5.31 -0.86 6.40
CA LYS A 72 -5.55 -2.26 6.02
C LYS A 72 -4.48 -2.78 5.06
N LEU A 73 -4.05 -1.94 4.11
CA LEU A 73 -2.96 -2.24 3.18
C LEU A 73 -1.66 -2.51 3.94
N ALA A 74 -1.26 -1.65 4.86
CA ALA A 74 -0.06 -1.85 5.68
C ALA A 74 -0.13 -3.16 6.48
N GLY A 75 -1.30 -3.49 7.04
CA GLY A 75 -1.52 -4.77 7.73
C GLY A 75 -1.34 -5.98 6.82
N MET A 76 -1.85 -5.92 5.57
CA MET A 76 -1.65 -6.98 4.58
C MET A 76 -0.19 -7.13 4.18
N ILE A 77 0.51 -6.02 3.93
CA ILE A 77 1.95 -6.01 3.61
C ILE A 77 2.75 -6.71 4.71
N LYS A 78 2.55 -6.31 5.97
CA LYS A 78 3.22 -6.92 7.14
C LYS A 78 2.92 -8.41 7.27
N SER A 79 1.66 -8.80 7.05
CA SER A 79 1.22 -10.20 7.13
C SER A 79 1.90 -11.07 6.06
N VAL A 80 2.03 -10.56 4.84
CA VAL A 80 2.67 -11.27 3.72
C VAL A 80 4.19 -11.36 3.92
N ALA A 81 4.81 -10.27 4.39
CA ALA A 81 6.24 -10.26 4.72
C ALA A 81 6.56 -11.27 5.83
N ALA A 82 5.72 -11.36 6.86
CA ALA A 82 5.88 -12.34 7.95
C ALA A 82 5.77 -13.81 7.46
N LYS A 83 5.16 -14.06 6.31
CA LYS A 83 5.10 -15.39 5.68
C LYS A 83 6.31 -15.71 4.78
N GLY A 84 7.29 -14.79 4.70
CA GLY A 84 8.54 -14.99 3.97
C GLY A 84 8.54 -14.42 2.54
N THR A 85 7.48 -13.73 2.10
CA THR A 85 7.50 -13.00 0.82
C THR A 85 8.22 -11.67 1.01
N GLN A 86 9.18 -11.36 0.16
CA GLN A 86 9.79 -10.04 0.12
C GLN A 86 8.83 -9.03 -0.49
N VAL A 87 8.47 -7.98 0.25
CA VAL A 87 7.62 -6.90 -0.27
C VAL A 87 8.42 -5.61 -0.35
N ILE A 88 8.48 -5.02 -1.55
CA ILE A 88 9.16 -3.75 -1.81
C ILE A 88 8.10 -2.77 -2.30
N ILE A 89 7.95 -1.66 -1.57
CA ILE A 89 6.99 -0.60 -1.87
C ILE A 89 7.76 0.70 -2.12
N ALA A 90 7.54 1.32 -3.28
CA ALA A 90 7.92 2.71 -3.49
C ALA A 90 6.69 3.58 -3.14
N THR A 91 6.90 4.62 -2.34
CA THR A 91 5.81 5.49 -1.89
C THR A 91 6.30 6.90 -1.55
N GLN A 92 5.43 7.87 -1.74
CA GLN A 92 5.58 9.23 -1.25
C GLN A 92 4.54 9.56 -0.16
N SER A 93 3.80 8.58 0.32
CA SER A 93 2.78 8.77 1.35
C SER A 93 3.36 8.76 2.75
N THR A 94 3.32 9.89 3.42
CA THR A 94 3.66 9.99 4.85
C THR A 94 2.75 9.14 5.72
N ASP A 95 1.48 8.96 5.32
CA ASP A 95 0.51 8.14 6.05
C ASP A 95 0.88 6.65 5.97
N LEU A 96 1.29 6.18 4.79
CA LEU A 96 1.73 4.79 4.65
C LEU A 96 3.05 4.54 5.39
N VAL A 97 4.04 5.42 5.23
CA VAL A 97 5.35 5.31 5.91
C VAL A 97 5.19 5.31 7.43
N SER A 98 4.27 6.09 7.98
CA SER A 98 3.98 6.16 9.42
C SER A 98 3.49 4.83 10.04
N LEU A 99 3.09 3.88 9.21
CA LEU A 99 2.60 2.57 9.65
C LEU A 99 3.70 1.50 9.72
N PHE A 100 4.95 1.85 9.41
CA PHE A 100 6.10 0.94 9.41
C PHE A 100 7.16 1.36 10.42
N GLU A 101 8.06 0.44 10.72
CA GLU A 101 9.19 0.70 11.62
C GLU A 101 10.37 1.30 10.84
N PRO A 102 11.30 2.04 11.51
CA PRO A 102 12.46 2.64 10.84
C PRO A 102 13.26 1.64 9.99
N GLN A 103 13.49 0.44 10.50
CA GLN A 103 14.25 -0.59 9.79
C GLN A 103 13.57 -1.12 8.52
N ASP A 104 12.27 -0.88 8.35
CA ASP A 104 11.54 -1.26 7.14
C ASP A 104 11.67 -0.19 6.03
N VAL A 105 12.15 1.01 6.38
CA VAL A 105 12.17 2.17 5.49
C VAL A 105 13.57 2.42 4.94
N ILE A 106 13.63 2.58 3.62
CA ILE A 106 14.84 3.02 2.90
C ILE A 106 14.53 4.37 2.25
N THR A 107 15.27 5.39 2.64
CA THR A 107 15.19 6.70 1.97
C THR A 107 16.05 6.70 0.71
N VAL A 108 15.53 7.34 -0.34
CA VAL A 108 16.20 7.49 -1.63
C VAL A 108 16.42 8.98 -1.87
N ASN A 109 17.67 9.37 -2.10
CA ASN A 109 18.04 10.75 -2.36
C ASN A 109 18.93 10.85 -3.59
N GLN A 110 18.95 12.01 -4.22
CA GLN A 110 19.90 12.34 -5.25
C GLN A 110 20.88 13.39 -4.73
N VAL A 111 22.16 13.08 -4.76
CA VAL A 111 23.25 13.97 -4.34
C VAL A 111 24.24 14.08 -5.48
N ASN A 112 24.45 15.29 -6.02
CA ASN A 112 25.36 15.55 -7.14
C ASN A 112 25.13 14.66 -8.38
N GLY A 113 23.86 14.31 -8.65
CA GLY A 113 23.47 13.43 -9.77
C GLY A 113 23.57 11.93 -9.47
N GLU A 114 24.03 11.53 -8.31
CA GLU A 114 24.11 10.14 -7.87
C GLU A 114 22.95 9.78 -6.95
N THR A 115 22.36 8.60 -7.13
CA THR A 115 21.30 8.08 -6.27
C THR A 115 21.92 7.42 -5.05
N THR A 116 21.51 7.87 -3.87
CA THR A 116 21.92 7.28 -2.59
C THR A 116 20.72 6.64 -1.89
N LEU A 117 20.93 5.44 -1.36
CA LEU A 117 19.94 4.71 -0.57
C LEU A 117 20.42 4.58 0.86
N ARG A 118 19.55 4.88 1.81
CA ARG A 118 19.87 4.74 3.24
C ARG A 118 18.70 4.09 3.97
N ARG A 119 18.98 2.96 4.63
CA ARG A 119 18.02 2.35 5.55
C ARG A 119 18.00 3.15 6.84
N LEU A 120 16.80 3.43 7.34
CA LEU A 120 16.64 4.09 8.63
C LEU A 120 16.98 3.11 9.78
N SER A 121 17.37 3.67 10.91
CA SER A 121 17.68 2.92 12.12
C SER A 121 16.82 3.42 13.27
N HIS A 122 16.26 2.48 14.05
CA HIS A 122 15.54 2.81 15.28
C HIS A 122 16.42 3.59 16.26
N THR A 123 17.69 3.23 16.38
CA THR A 123 18.64 3.88 17.31
C THR A 123 18.86 5.35 17.00
N GLU A 124 18.92 5.70 15.69
CA GLU A 124 19.12 7.09 15.26
C GLU A 124 17.89 7.97 15.50
N LEU A 125 16.70 7.37 15.52
CA LEU A 125 15.43 8.09 15.62
C LEU A 125 14.78 7.92 17.00
N SER A 126 15.37 7.17 17.91
CA SER A 126 14.78 6.76 19.19
C SER A 126 14.25 7.94 20.02
N MET A 127 14.95 9.08 20.04
CA MET A 127 14.55 10.27 20.78
C MET A 127 13.30 10.97 20.23
N TRP A 128 12.88 10.60 19.00
CA TRP A 128 11.72 11.21 18.31
C TRP A 128 10.52 10.28 18.23
N LEU A 129 10.75 8.96 18.25
CA LEU A 129 9.70 7.96 17.96
C LEU A 129 8.65 7.84 19.08
N ASP A 130 8.94 8.35 20.29
CA ASP A 130 7.96 8.39 21.38
C ASP A 130 6.86 9.43 21.15
N GLU A 131 7.14 10.49 20.36
CA GLU A 131 6.23 11.60 20.14
C GLU A 131 5.78 11.75 18.68
N TYR A 132 6.57 11.25 17.72
CA TYR A 132 6.37 11.49 16.29
C TYR A 132 6.37 10.19 15.49
N THR A 133 5.52 10.13 14.46
CA THR A 133 5.55 9.07 13.45
C THR A 133 6.67 9.31 12.43
N LEU A 134 7.06 8.27 11.68
CA LEU A 134 8.05 8.43 10.59
C LEU A 134 7.59 9.45 9.54
N GLY A 135 6.29 9.50 9.25
CA GLY A 135 5.70 10.50 8.34
C GLY A 135 5.83 11.92 8.88
N ASP A 136 5.68 12.13 10.18
CA ASP A 136 5.86 13.44 10.80
C ASP A 136 7.34 13.87 10.76
N LEU A 137 8.25 12.95 11.05
CA LEU A 137 9.69 13.21 10.96
C LEU A 137 10.13 13.53 9.53
N TRP A 138 9.49 12.90 8.54
CA TRP A 138 9.75 13.22 7.14
C TRP A 138 9.21 14.59 6.76
N LYS A 139 7.97 14.95 7.12
CA LYS A 139 7.40 16.30 6.90
C LYS A 139 8.24 17.40 7.53
N GLN A 140 8.87 17.13 8.67
CA GLN A 140 9.74 18.07 9.39
C GLN A 140 11.20 18.05 8.88
N ASN A 141 11.51 17.34 7.82
CA ASN A 141 12.86 17.19 7.25
C ASN A 141 13.92 16.57 8.21
N ILE A 142 13.50 15.92 9.26
CA ILE A 142 14.38 15.16 10.15
C ILE A 142 14.86 13.91 9.41
N ILE A 143 13.92 13.21 8.75
CA ILE A 143 14.24 12.15 7.77
C ILE A 143 14.37 12.81 6.40
N LYS A 144 15.55 12.67 5.79
CA LYS A 144 15.80 13.16 4.43
C LYS A 144 15.50 12.07 3.43
N GLY A 145 14.57 12.32 2.50
CA GLY A 145 14.22 11.38 1.44
C GLY A 145 13.40 12.07 0.34
N GLY A 146 13.85 11.94 -0.92
CA GLY A 146 13.09 12.37 -2.10
C GLY A 146 12.88 13.88 -2.27
N GLN A 147 13.54 14.72 -1.48
CA GLN A 147 13.36 16.16 -1.58
C GLN A 147 14.38 16.76 -2.56
N PRO A 148 13.94 17.62 -3.51
CA PRO A 148 14.88 18.41 -4.29
C PRO A 148 15.64 19.35 -3.35
N LYS A 149 16.95 19.43 -3.55
CA LYS A 149 17.80 20.46 -2.95
C LYS A 149 17.64 21.77 -3.70
#